data_2c79e7be9cc4303c551ec1963678a0cb
#
_entry.id   2c79e7be9cc4303c551ec1963678a0cb
#
_cell.length_a   1.000
_cell.length_b   1.000
_cell.length_c   1.000
_cell.angle_alpha   90.00
_cell.angle_beta   90.00
_cell.angle_gamma   90.00
#
_symmetry.space_group_name_H-M   'P 1'
#
loop_
_entity.id
_entity.type
_entity.pdbx_description
1 polymer ?
#
loop_
_entity_poly.entity_id
_entity_poly.type
_entity_poly.pdbx_seq_one_letter_code
_entity_poly.pdbx_strand_id
1 'polypeptide(L)'
;MSLLETQAPSSRVSNVLWSIALITLCLAVLTGCGEKKSAKVKVPLPPTIEPESGSNAERPAGKKPSAAIGGYDIPKDAKPIWVETGLASWYGPPYHNRRGANGEIFDTNQLTAAHRTLPLNSIARITNVKTGNSTTVRITDRGPFIEGRVLDLSLAAAKEVDVWRAGVAKVKIEVMRAPSPIDDGGRWCVQIGAFTDKKEATKLKEKLMRKYHTAQVLQFTGPTGDWVRVRPLNDDKSRAEELARDTKASEGAVFLVRLD
;
A
#
# COMPACT_ATOMS: atom_id res chain seq x y z
N MET A 1 51.94 28.63 -75.34
CA MET A 1 50.55 28.43 -74.97
C MET A 1 50.54 27.25 -73.98
N SER A 2 50.58 27.57 -72.71
CA SER A 2 50.64 26.57 -71.62
C SER A 2 49.34 26.57 -70.89
N LEU A 3 48.67 25.44 -70.85
CA LEU A 3 47.42 25.19 -70.10
C LEU A 3 47.77 24.83 -68.66
N LEU A 4 47.31 25.64 -67.70
CA LEU A 4 47.39 25.39 -66.30
C LEU A 4 46.20 24.50 -65.91
N GLU A 5 46.52 23.29 -65.51
CA GLU A 5 45.58 22.29 -64.97
C GLU A 5 45.42 22.53 -63.46
N THR A 6 44.25 22.97 -63.04
CA THR A 6 43.87 23.14 -61.63
C THR A 6 43.43 21.84 -61.07
N GLN A 7 44.23 21.22 -60.21
CA GLN A 7 43.80 20.01 -59.46
C GLN A 7 42.85 20.39 -58.34
N ALA A 8 41.69 19.71 -58.32
CA ALA A 8 40.71 19.75 -57.24
C ALA A 8 41.20 18.97 -56.00
N PRO A 9 40.90 19.40 -54.76
CA PRO A 9 41.38 18.75 -53.56
C PRO A 9 40.61 17.40 -53.35
N SER A 10 41.36 16.39 -52.93
CA SER A 10 40.90 15.01 -52.78
C SER A 10 39.77 14.84 -51.77
N SER A 11 38.76 14.08 -52.16
CA SER A 11 37.50 13.75 -51.41
C SER A 11 37.69 13.01 -50.08
N ARG A 12 38.92 12.69 -49.69
CA ARG A 12 39.20 11.92 -48.45
C ARG A 12 39.18 12.76 -47.17
N VAL A 13 39.42 14.05 -47.21
CA VAL A 13 39.45 14.93 -46.03
C VAL A 13 38.02 15.32 -45.59
N SER A 14 37.08 15.40 -46.54
CA SER A 14 35.71 15.75 -46.28
C SER A 14 34.96 14.65 -45.44
N ASN A 15 35.26 13.38 -45.73
CA ASN A 15 34.58 12.27 -45.04
C ASN A 15 35.02 12.06 -43.59
N VAL A 16 36.25 12.46 -43.24
CA VAL A 16 36.76 12.36 -41.85
C VAL A 16 36.12 13.43 -40.97
N LEU A 17 35.93 14.65 -41.46
CA LEU A 17 35.30 15.74 -40.74
C LEU A 17 33.80 15.47 -40.49
N TRP A 18 33.08 14.84 -41.41
CA TRP A 18 31.69 14.44 -41.23
C TRP A 18 31.54 13.29 -40.26
N SER A 19 32.47 12.35 -40.21
CA SER A 19 32.48 11.25 -39.26
C SER A 19 32.71 11.71 -37.80
N ILE A 20 33.57 12.72 -37.61
CA ILE A 20 33.84 13.30 -36.30
C ILE A 20 32.63 14.12 -35.83
N ALA A 21 31.93 14.84 -36.67
CA ALA A 21 30.73 15.60 -36.35
C ALA A 21 29.55 14.68 -35.95
N LEU A 22 29.43 13.51 -36.59
CA LEU A 22 28.40 12.53 -36.24
C LEU A 22 28.68 11.82 -34.89
N ILE A 23 29.95 11.54 -34.58
CA ILE A 23 30.34 10.91 -33.31
C ILE A 23 30.14 11.87 -32.14
N THR A 24 30.44 13.16 -32.29
CA THR A 24 30.20 14.16 -31.25
C THR A 24 28.69 14.41 -31.01
N LEU A 25 27.84 14.31 -32.03
CA LEU A 25 26.41 14.44 -31.89
C LEU A 25 25.79 13.22 -31.16
N CYS A 26 26.33 12.00 -31.41
CA CYS A 26 25.87 10.80 -30.69
C CYS A 26 26.29 10.75 -29.21
N LEU A 27 27.42 11.36 -28.81
CA LEU A 27 27.82 11.41 -27.40
C LEU A 27 27.01 12.41 -26.58
N ALA A 28 26.38 13.41 -27.18
CA ALA A 28 25.56 14.40 -26.48
C ALA A 28 24.13 13.87 -26.10
N VAL A 29 23.71 12.72 -26.65
CA VAL A 29 22.38 12.14 -26.39
C VAL A 29 22.41 11.14 -25.25
N LEU A 30 23.56 10.72 -24.73
CA LEU A 30 23.68 9.69 -23.69
C LEU A 30 23.78 10.23 -22.25
N THR A 31 23.70 11.55 -22.01
CA THR A 31 23.72 12.13 -20.65
C THR A 31 22.37 12.60 -20.17
N GLY A 32 21.28 12.14 -20.79
CA GLY A 32 19.90 12.37 -20.33
C GLY A 32 19.38 11.21 -19.49
N CYS A 33 20.13 10.71 -18.50
CA CYS A 33 19.54 9.94 -17.40
C CYS A 33 18.71 10.92 -16.55
N GLY A 34 17.47 11.17 -16.98
CA GLY A 34 16.47 11.78 -16.14
C GLY A 34 16.18 10.84 -14.98
N GLU A 35 16.78 11.10 -13.82
CA GLU A 35 16.32 10.53 -12.56
C GLU A 35 14.81 10.81 -12.47
N LYS A 36 14.01 9.76 -12.61
CA LYS A 36 12.60 9.81 -12.22
C LYS A 36 12.60 10.13 -10.73
N LYS A 37 12.40 11.40 -10.39
CA LYS A 37 12.07 11.80 -9.03
C LYS A 37 10.81 11.05 -8.65
N SER A 38 10.98 9.91 -7.98
CA SER A 38 9.92 9.26 -7.25
C SER A 38 9.40 10.31 -6.26
N ALA A 39 8.20 10.81 -6.50
CA ALA A 39 7.54 11.69 -5.57
C ALA A 39 7.34 10.88 -4.29
N LYS A 40 8.19 11.12 -3.30
CA LYS A 40 8.00 10.58 -1.95
C LYS A 40 6.73 11.23 -1.44
N VAL A 41 5.62 10.53 -1.55
CA VAL A 41 4.39 10.88 -0.84
C VAL A 41 4.80 11.00 0.62
N LYS A 42 4.77 12.21 1.18
CA LYS A 42 4.90 12.41 2.62
C LYS A 42 3.67 11.79 3.27
N VAL A 43 3.78 10.51 3.57
CA VAL A 43 2.83 9.87 4.47
C VAL A 43 2.96 10.59 5.80
N PRO A 44 1.88 11.13 6.39
CA PRO A 44 1.93 11.63 7.74
C PRO A 44 2.46 10.50 8.63
N LEU A 45 3.63 10.73 9.25
CA LEU A 45 4.10 9.85 10.30
C LEU A 45 3.00 9.79 11.37
N PRO A 46 2.82 8.65 12.05
CA PRO A 46 1.97 8.61 13.22
C PRO A 46 2.42 9.73 14.15
N PRO A 47 1.49 10.43 14.82
CA PRO A 47 1.82 11.59 15.64
C PRO A 47 2.92 11.19 16.63
N THR A 48 4.04 11.91 16.60
CA THR A 48 5.09 11.81 17.62
C THR A 48 4.48 12.37 18.89
N ILE A 49 4.10 11.48 19.80
CA ILE A 49 3.72 11.88 21.15
C ILE A 49 5.03 12.15 21.86
N GLU A 50 5.33 13.43 22.14
CA GLU A 50 6.40 13.78 23.05
C GLU A 50 6.15 13.08 24.39
N PRO A 51 7.16 12.49 25.04
CA PRO A 51 6.98 11.86 26.33
C PRO A 51 6.63 12.94 27.36
N GLU A 52 5.39 12.94 27.83
CA GLU A 52 5.07 13.69 29.05
C GLU A 52 5.97 13.19 30.17
N SER A 53 6.82 14.08 30.64
CA SER A 53 7.63 13.93 31.82
C SER A 53 6.69 13.88 33.06
N GLY A 54 6.41 12.67 33.54
CA GLY A 54 5.54 12.50 34.67
C GLY A 54 5.49 11.08 35.23
N SER A 55 6.23 10.89 36.33
CA SER A 55 6.17 9.83 37.34
C SER A 55 6.58 8.40 36.96
N ASN A 56 7.75 8.03 37.54
CA ASN A 56 8.15 6.63 37.80
C ASN A 56 7.05 5.94 38.63
N ALA A 57 6.24 5.14 37.97
CA ALA A 57 5.50 4.07 38.63
C ALA A 57 6.10 2.75 38.15
N GLU A 58 6.84 2.11 39.04
CA GLU A 58 7.34 0.75 38.86
C GLU A 58 6.19 -0.19 38.49
N ARG A 59 6.30 -0.80 37.33
CA ARG A 59 5.36 -1.81 36.87
C ARG A 59 5.68 -3.12 37.57
N PRO A 60 4.76 -3.71 38.38
CA PRO A 60 5.00 -5.04 38.94
C PRO A 60 5.19 -6.06 37.82
N ALA A 61 6.30 -6.78 37.86
CA ALA A 61 6.51 -7.94 37.00
C ALA A 61 5.44 -9.00 37.32
N GLY A 62 4.70 -9.44 36.28
CA GLY A 62 3.90 -10.65 36.35
C GLY A 62 2.39 -10.46 36.44
N LYS A 63 1.77 -10.02 35.35
CA LYS A 63 0.47 -10.52 34.94
C LYS A 63 0.47 -10.63 33.42
N LYS A 64 0.52 -11.89 32.92
CA LYS A 64 0.20 -12.18 31.52
C LYS A 64 -1.15 -11.55 31.21
N PRO A 65 -1.30 -10.80 30.11
CA PRO A 65 -2.61 -10.24 29.74
C PRO A 65 -3.60 -11.38 29.61
N SER A 66 -4.66 -11.32 30.38
CA SER A 66 -5.81 -12.18 30.20
C SER A 66 -6.44 -11.85 28.84
N ALA A 67 -6.45 -12.81 27.94
CA ALA A 67 -7.07 -12.71 26.64
C ALA A 67 -8.59 -12.71 26.75
N ALA A 68 -9.18 -11.59 27.11
CA ALA A 68 -10.64 -11.42 27.11
C ALA A 68 -11.01 -9.96 26.90
N ILE A 69 -10.68 -9.42 25.71
CA ILE A 69 -11.32 -8.20 25.23
C ILE A 69 -11.91 -8.54 23.87
N GLY A 70 -13.23 -8.78 23.81
CA GLY A 70 -13.95 -9.07 22.57
C GLY A 70 -14.53 -10.48 22.44
N GLY A 71 -14.47 -11.33 23.47
CA GLY A 71 -15.22 -12.61 23.46
C GLY A 71 -14.73 -13.69 22.49
N TYR A 72 -13.51 -13.56 21.97
CA TYR A 72 -12.92 -14.58 21.10
C TYR A 72 -11.91 -15.40 21.90
N ASP A 73 -12.40 -16.44 22.57
CA ASP A 73 -11.55 -17.44 23.22
C ASP A 73 -10.97 -18.35 22.14
N ILE A 74 -9.74 -18.07 21.74
CA ILE A 74 -8.99 -18.90 20.81
C ILE A 74 -8.01 -19.72 21.62
N PRO A 75 -8.10 -21.06 21.59
CA PRO A 75 -7.12 -21.93 22.25
C PRO A 75 -5.71 -21.61 21.80
N LYS A 76 -4.73 -21.66 22.71
CA LYS A 76 -3.33 -21.34 22.41
C LYS A 76 -2.71 -22.29 21.38
N ASP A 77 -3.19 -23.51 21.33
CA ASP A 77 -2.80 -24.60 20.44
C ASP A 77 -3.63 -24.66 19.16
N ALA A 78 -4.62 -23.77 18.99
CA ALA A 78 -5.41 -23.72 17.77
C ALA A 78 -4.50 -23.44 16.55
N LYS A 79 -4.66 -24.27 15.52
CA LYS A 79 -3.91 -24.12 14.28
C LYS A 79 -4.54 -23.01 13.43
N PRO A 80 -3.74 -22.11 12.87
CA PRO A 80 -4.24 -21.09 11.95
C PRO A 80 -4.72 -21.73 10.64
N ILE A 81 -5.79 -21.18 10.08
CA ILE A 81 -6.29 -21.56 8.76
C ILE A 81 -5.59 -20.82 7.64
N TRP A 82 -4.87 -19.74 7.95
CA TRP A 82 -4.11 -18.93 6.99
C TRP A 82 -3.04 -18.11 7.72
N VAL A 83 -1.89 -17.89 7.07
CA VAL A 83 -0.75 -17.18 7.66
C VAL A 83 -0.13 -16.22 6.67
N GLU A 84 0.18 -15.01 7.12
CA GLU A 84 0.98 -14.01 6.37
C GLU A 84 2.01 -13.36 7.28
N THR A 85 3.13 -12.90 6.71
CA THR A 85 4.13 -12.12 7.44
C THR A 85 4.45 -10.86 6.64
N GLY A 86 4.36 -9.69 7.28
CA GLY A 86 4.62 -8.42 6.62
C GLY A 86 4.76 -7.27 7.60
N LEU A 87 4.85 -6.05 7.07
CA LEU A 87 4.92 -4.86 7.89
C LEU A 87 3.52 -4.44 8.36
N ALA A 88 3.40 -4.20 9.65
CA ALA A 88 2.22 -3.58 10.25
C ALA A 88 2.53 -2.18 10.75
N SER A 89 1.55 -1.31 10.68
CA SER A 89 1.53 -0.01 11.32
C SER A 89 0.24 0.13 12.15
N TRP A 90 -0.08 1.32 12.61
CA TRP A 90 -1.34 1.57 13.30
C TRP A 90 -1.97 2.89 12.82
N TYR A 91 -3.28 2.98 12.91
CA TYR A 91 -4.02 4.17 12.52
C TYR A 91 -4.61 4.86 13.75
N GLY A 92 -4.41 6.16 13.78
CA GLY A 92 -4.59 6.99 14.96
C GLY A 92 -5.83 7.89 14.90
N PRO A 93 -5.82 8.98 15.67
CA PRO A 93 -6.96 9.84 15.97
C PRO A 93 -7.84 10.30 14.80
N PRO A 94 -7.33 10.57 13.58
CA PRO A 94 -8.18 11.02 12.48
C PRO A 94 -9.25 10.01 12.04
N TYR A 95 -9.10 8.75 12.40
CA TYR A 95 -10.02 7.66 12.03
C TYR A 95 -11.00 7.30 13.15
N HIS A 96 -10.75 7.74 14.40
CA HIS A 96 -11.65 7.48 15.52
C HIS A 96 -13.05 8.03 15.24
N ASN A 97 -14.08 7.29 15.61
CA ASN A 97 -15.50 7.58 15.35
C ASN A 97 -15.89 7.60 13.86
N ARG A 98 -15.04 7.15 12.93
CA ARG A 98 -15.43 6.94 11.54
C ARG A 98 -15.96 5.52 11.35
N ARG A 99 -16.79 5.36 10.33
CA ARG A 99 -17.34 4.04 9.97
C ARG A 99 -16.28 3.24 9.21
N GLY A 100 -15.96 2.05 9.71
CA GLY A 100 -15.10 1.07 9.04
C GLY A 100 -15.78 0.37 7.86
N ALA A 101 -15.03 -0.43 7.14
CA ALA A 101 -15.53 -1.15 5.97
C ALA A 101 -16.60 -2.20 6.32
N ASN A 102 -16.59 -2.75 7.54
CA ASN A 102 -17.63 -3.66 8.04
C ASN A 102 -18.91 -2.92 8.48
N GLY A 103 -18.96 -1.59 8.40
CA GLY A 103 -20.08 -0.76 8.78
C GLY A 103 -20.13 -0.32 10.24
N GLU A 104 -19.28 -0.84 11.11
CA GLU A 104 -19.19 -0.44 12.51
C GLU A 104 -18.40 0.86 12.69
N ILE A 105 -18.63 1.56 13.81
CA ILE A 105 -17.83 2.74 14.18
C ILE A 105 -16.49 2.27 14.74
N PHE A 106 -15.39 2.80 14.17
CA PHE A 106 -14.06 2.50 14.64
C PHE A 106 -13.77 3.14 16.00
N ASP A 107 -13.35 2.31 16.95
CA ASP A 107 -12.85 2.72 18.26
C ASP A 107 -11.38 2.32 18.40
N THR A 108 -10.51 3.32 18.65
CA THR A 108 -9.06 3.12 18.85
C THR A 108 -8.71 2.22 20.03
N ASN A 109 -9.64 2.05 20.98
CA ASN A 109 -9.44 1.23 22.20
C ASN A 109 -9.86 -0.23 22.03
N GLN A 110 -10.49 -0.59 20.91
CA GLN A 110 -10.84 -1.97 20.62
C GLN A 110 -9.69 -2.69 19.91
N LEU A 111 -9.58 -4.01 20.07
CA LEU A 111 -8.60 -4.86 19.39
C LEU A 111 -9.07 -5.17 17.97
N THR A 112 -8.83 -4.25 17.06
CA THR A 112 -9.23 -4.34 15.64
C THR A 112 -8.06 -4.03 14.71
N ALA A 113 -8.21 -4.41 13.44
CA ALA A 113 -7.24 -4.08 12.41
C ALA A 113 -7.90 -3.92 11.03
N ALA A 114 -7.16 -3.27 10.12
CA ALA A 114 -7.46 -3.19 8.71
C ALA A 114 -6.56 -4.12 7.91
N HIS A 115 -7.15 -4.88 6.98
CA HIS A 115 -6.46 -5.73 6.04
C HIS A 115 -7.12 -5.64 4.66
N ARG A 116 -6.33 -5.69 3.57
CA ARG A 116 -6.87 -5.50 2.21
C ARG A 116 -7.75 -6.65 1.73
N THR A 117 -7.37 -7.89 2.02
CA THR A 117 -7.90 -9.07 1.36
C THR A 117 -8.55 -10.11 2.28
N LEU A 118 -8.30 -10.08 3.59
CA LEU A 118 -8.98 -10.96 4.52
C LEU A 118 -10.48 -10.65 4.57
N PRO A 119 -11.37 -11.64 4.67
CA PRO A 119 -12.79 -11.41 4.91
C PRO A 119 -13.01 -10.50 6.12
N LEU A 120 -13.94 -9.54 6.02
CA LEU A 120 -14.32 -8.71 7.18
C LEU A 120 -14.85 -9.60 8.30
N ASN A 121 -14.57 -9.21 9.54
CA ASN A 121 -14.86 -9.96 10.75
C ASN A 121 -14.03 -11.26 10.92
N SER A 122 -12.99 -11.49 10.14
CA SER A 122 -12.00 -12.51 10.46
C SER A 122 -11.32 -12.21 11.79
N ILE A 123 -10.98 -13.28 12.52
CA ILE A 123 -10.27 -13.22 13.79
C ILE A 123 -8.85 -13.70 13.56
N ALA A 124 -7.88 -12.88 13.89
CA ALA A 124 -6.47 -13.15 13.66
C ALA A 124 -5.63 -12.91 14.91
N ARG A 125 -4.68 -13.81 15.17
CA ARG A 125 -3.58 -13.58 16.11
C ARG A 125 -2.47 -12.82 15.40
N ILE A 126 -2.06 -11.71 15.99
CA ILE A 126 -0.96 -10.88 15.48
C ILE A 126 0.20 -11.02 16.44
N THR A 127 1.35 -11.42 15.93
CA THR A 127 2.58 -11.59 16.71
C THR A 127 3.67 -10.68 16.14
N ASN A 128 4.26 -9.84 16.96
CA ASN A 128 5.44 -9.07 16.58
C ASN A 128 6.65 -10.01 16.46
N VAL A 129 7.24 -10.08 15.28
CA VAL A 129 8.33 -11.04 14.99
C VAL A 129 9.58 -10.76 15.84
N LYS A 130 9.82 -9.49 16.23
CA LYS A 130 10.99 -9.07 17.01
C LYS A 130 10.83 -9.33 18.51
N THR A 131 9.66 -9.01 19.07
CA THR A 131 9.44 -9.07 20.53
C THR A 131 8.74 -10.35 20.98
N GLY A 132 8.05 -11.06 20.07
CA GLY A 132 7.22 -12.22 20.39
C GLY A 132 5.87 -11.86 21.03
N ASN A 133 5.61 -10.59 21.32
CA ASN A 133 4.34 -10.17 21.88
C ASN A 133 3.20 -10.36 20.87
N SER A 134 2.07 -10.85 21.35
CA SER A 134 0.94 -11.21 20.51
C SER A 134 -0.39 -10.77 21.09
N THR A 135 -1.33 -10.44 20.21
CA THR A 135 -2.73 -10.16 20.56
C THR A 135 -3.66 -10.73 19.51
N THR A 136 -4.95 -10.84 19.85
CA THR A 136 -5.99 -11.25 18.91
C THR A 136 -6.80 -10.04 18.49
N VAL A 137 -6.98 -9.87 17.19
CA VAL A 137 -7.74 -8.76 16.60
C VAL A 137 -8.86 -9.26 15.69
N ARG A 138 -9.87 -8.43 15.52
CA ARG A 138 -10.89 -8.59 14.48
C ARG A 138 -10.60 -7.68 13.30
N ILE A 139 -10.69 -8.19 12.09
CA ILE A 139 -10.53 -7.41 10.85
C ILE A 139 -11.84 -6.67 10.59
N THR A 140 -11.84 -5.36 10.79
CA THR A 140 -13.05 -4.52 10.68
C THR A 140 -12.97 -3.49 9.55
N ASP A 141 -11.80 -3.33 8.94
CA ASP A 141 -11.60 -2.29 7.94
C ASP A 141 -10.71 -2.75 6.79
N ARG A 142 -10.63 -1.91 5.74
CA ARG A 142 -9.81 -2.11 4.55
C ARG A 142 -8.61 -1.18 4.55
N GLY A 143 -7.47 -1.72 4.23
CA GLY A 143 -6.13 -1.09 4.21
C GLY A 143 -5.07 -2.12 4.64
N PRO A 144 -3.82 -1.71 4.77
CA PRO A 144 -3.27 -0.39 4.43
C PRO A 144 -3.19 -0.14 2.92
N PHE A 145 -3.39 1.11 2.53
CA PHE A 145 -3.18 1.56 1.15
C PHE A 145 -1.82 2.28 1.02
N ILE A 146 -0.79 1.62 1.51
CA ILE A 146 0.62 2.03 1.46
C ILE A 146 1.44 0.80 1.08
N GLU A 147 2.32 0.93 0.08
CA GLU A 147 3.18 -0.15 -0.37
C GLU A 147 4.05 -0.69 0.77
N GLY A 148 4.29 -2.00 0.75
CA GLY A 148 5.10 -2.69 1.74
C GLY A 148 4.39 -3.01 3.06
N ARG A 149 3.22 -2.41 3.35
CA ARG A 149 2.42 -2.74 4.54
C ARG A 149 1.30 -3.72 4.20
N VAL A 150 1.00 -4.60 5.14
CA VAL A 150 -0.06 -5.61 5.05
C VAL A 150 -1.16 -5.41 6.07
N LEU A 151 -0.87 -4.76 7.20
CA LEU A 151 -1.79 -4.61 8.32
C LEU A 151 -1.71 -3.20 8.93
N ASP A 152 -2.84 -2.60 9.27
CA ASP A 152 -2.91 -1.43 10.14
C ASP A 152 -3.72 -1.78 11.40
N LEU A 153 -3.10 -1.62 12.57
CA LEU A 153 -3.67 -1.95 13.86
C LEU A 153 -4.42 -0.76 14.48
N SER A 154 -5.41 -1.03 15.31
CA SER A 154 -5.91 -0.03 16.25
C SER A 154 -4.81 0.36 17.25
N LEU A 155 -4.96 1.47 17.95
CA LEU A 155 -3.98 1.90 18.97
C LEU A 155 -3.86 0.86 20.10
N ALA A 156 -4.97 0.30 20.57
CA ALA A 156 -4.95 -0.75 21.59
C ALA A 156 -4.17 -1.97 21.15
N ALA A 157 -4.45 -2.51 19.95
CA ALA A 157 -3.73 -3.65 19.41
C ALA A 157 -2.24 -3.34 19.19
N ALA A 158 -1.91 -2.17 18.65
CA ALA A 158 -0.53 -1.76 18.42
C ALA A 158 0.29 -1.65 19.71
N LYS A 159 -0.34 -1.25 20.83
CA LYS A 159 0.30 -1.21 22.15
C LYS A 159 0.62 -2.62 22.67
N GLU A 160 -0.31 -3.57 22.49
CA GLU A 160 -0.11 -4.95 22.96
C GLU A 160 1.02 -5.67 22.24
N VAL A 161 1.25 -5.35 20.95
CA VAL A 161 2.29 -6.00 20.15
C VAL A 161 3.51 -5.10 19.90
N ASP A 162 3.71 -4.03 20.67
CA ASP A 162 4.86 -3.11 20.59
C ASP A 162 5.07 -2.44 19.20
N VAL A 163 4.01 -2.28 18.42
CA VAL A 163 4.06 -1.58 17.14
C VAL A 163 3.90 -0.06 17.32
N TRP A 164 3.17 0.40 18.35
CA TRP A 164 2.80 1.81 18.51
C TRP A 164 3.99 2.75 18.67
N ARG A 165 5.04 2.38 19.44
CA ARG A 165 6.25 3.19 19.64
C ARG A 165 7.17 3.18 18.43
N ALA A 166 7.25 2.02 17.76
CA ALA A 166 8.07 1.85 16.56
C ALA A 166 7.44 2.50 15.31
N GLY A 167 6.12 2.76 15.35
CA GLY A 167 5.33 3.21 14.22
C GLY A 167 5.09 2.13 13.17
N VAL A 168 6.10 1.32 12.87
CA VAL A 168 6.06 0.18 11.93
C VAL A 168 6.90 -0.96 12.48
N ALA A 169 6.38 -2.19 12.41
CA ALA A 169 7.11 -3.40 12.76
C ALA A 169 6.69 -4.60 11.90
N LYS A 170 7.57 -5.59 11.80
CA LYS A 170 7.27 -6.85 11.11
C LYS A 170 6.43 -7.73 12.03
N VAL A 171 5.28 -8.17 11.55
CA VAL A 171 4.36 -9.02 12.28
C VAL A 171 4.05 -10.30 11.51
N LYS A 172 3.70 -11.36 12.25
CA LYS A 172 3.06 -12.57 11.75
C LYS A 172 1.57 -12.45 12.01
N ILE A 173 0.77 -12.69 11.00
CA ILE A 173 -0.69 -12.68 11.00
C ILE A 173 -1.13 -14.14 10.89
N GLU A 174 -1.83 -14.65 11.88
CA GLU A 174 -2.37 -16.01 11.91
C GLU A 174 -3.90 -15.92 12.00
N VAL A 175 -4.60 -16.20 10.89
CA VAL A 175 -6.04 -16.19 10.88
C VAL A 175 -6.55 -17.47 11.53
N MET A 176 -7.32 -17.31 12.61
CA MET A 176 -7.86 -18.42 13.39
C MET A 176 -9.30 -18.76 12.99
N ARG A 177 -10.05 -17.76 12.52
CA ARG A 177 -11.42 -17.92 12.04
C ARG A 177 -11.73 -16.85 10.99
N ALA A 178 -12.43 -17.24 9.95
CA ALA A 178 -12.96 -16.33 8.92
C ALA A 178 -14.44 -16.68 8.67
N PRO A 179 -15.30 -15.69 8.39
CA PRO A 179 -16.71 -15.93 8.11
C PRO A 179 -16.96 -16.54 6.73
N SER A 180 -15.98 -16.46 5.82
CA SER A 180 -16.01 -17.02 4.47
C SER A 180 -14.60 -17.48 4.05
N PRO A 181 -14.45 -18.30 2.98
CA PRO A 181 -13.15 -18.74 2.49
C PRO A 181 -12.24 -17.54 2.19
N ILE A 182 -10.93 -17.66 2.51
CA ILE A 182 -9.96 -16.58 2.34
C ILE A 182 -9.49 -16.53 0.88
N ASP A 183 -9.15 -17.69 0.31
CA ASP A 183 -8.54 -17.79 -1.01
C ASP A 183 -9.57 -17.82 -2.14
N ASP A 184 -10.77 -18.30 -1.86
CA ASP A 184 -11.85 -18.45 -2.84
C ASP A 184 -13.03 -17.54 -2.55
N GLY A 185 -13.74 -17.14 -3.62
CA GLY A 185 -14.95 -16.34 -3.54
C GLY A 185 -14.69 -14.90 -3.08
N GLY A 186 -15.73 -14.30 -2.50
CA GLY A 186 -15.72 -12.90 -2.10
C GLY A 186 -15.93 -11.94 -3.25
N ARG A 187 -16.07 -10.66 -2.89
CA ARG A 187 -16.27 -9.55 -3.82
C ARG A 187 -15.02 -8.72 -3.87
N TRP A 188 -14.56 -8.38 -5.08
CA TRP A 188 -13.25 -7.78 -5.26
C TRP A 188 -13.29 -6.49 -6.08
N CYS A 189 -12.37 -5.61 -5.79
CA CYS A 189 -12.13 -4.39 -6.56
C CYS A 189 -10.64 -4.07 -6.60
N VAL A 190 -10.29 -3.10 -7.44
CA VAL A 190 -8.96 -2.49 -7.45
C VAL A 190 -9.08 -1.06 -6.95
N GLN A 191 -8.22 -0.68 -6.00
CA GLN A 191 -8.11 0.68 -5.48
C GLN A 191 -6.76 1.27 -5.86
N ILE A 192 -6.77 2.47 -6.45
CA ILE A 192 -5.61 3.10 -7.07
C ILE A 192 -5.44 4.50 -6.48
N GLY A 193 -4.26 4.82 -6.03
CA GLY A 193 -3.91 6.11 -5.42
C GLY A 193 -2.90 5.94 -4.27
N ALA A 194 -2.81 6.89 -3.33
CA ALA A 194 -3.54 8.16 -3.32
C ALA A 194 -2.95 9.13 -4.35
N PHE A 195 -3.80 9.91 -5.01
CA PHE A 195 -3.38 11.02 -5.86
C PHE A 195 -3.40 12.31 -5.06
N THR A 196 -2.34 13.12 -5.17
CA THR A 196 -2.28 14.47 -4.60
C THR A 196 -3.04 15.46 -5.48
N ASP A 197 -3.00 15.28 -6.80
CA ASP A 197 -3.79 16.07 -7.75
C ASP A 197 -5.06 15.32 -8.18
N LYS A 198 -6.21 15.89 -7.83
CA LYS A 198 -7.53 15.40 -8.21
C LYS A 198 -7.69 15.25 -9.74
N LYS A 199 -7.02 16.07 -10.54
CA LYS A 199 -7.08 16.00 -12.01
C LYS A 199 -6.45 14.70 -12.52
N GLU A 200 -5.36 14.24 -11.91
CA GLU A 200 -4.73 12.98 -12.29
C GLU A 200 -5.63 11.77 -11.96
N ALA A 201 -6.30 11.79 -10.80
CA ALA A 201 -7.33 10.81 -10.47
C ALA A 201 -8.48 10.81 -11.49
N THR A 202 -8.94 12.01 -11.90
CA THR A 202 -10.01 12.16 -12.89
C THR A 202 -9.59 11.61 -14.26
N LYS A 203 -8.39 11.93 -14.74
CA LYS A 203 -7.86 11.40 -16.01
C LYS A 203 -7.79 9.88 -15.99
N LEU A 204 -7.29 9.30 -14.86
CA LEU A 204 -7.24 7.85 -14.72
C LEU A 204 -8.64 7.25 -14.74
N LYS A 205 -9.58 7.81 -13.99
CA LYS A 205 -11.00 7.38 -13.98
C LYS A 205 -11.56 7.33 -15.41
N GLU A 206 -11.44 8.40 -16.17
CA GLU A 206 -11.94 8.49 -17.54
C GLU A 206 -11.28 7.46 -18.47
N LYS A 207 -9.96 7.27 -18.35
CA LYS A 207 -9.22 6.23 -19.09
C LYS A 207 -9.75 4.83 -18.78
N LEU A 208 -9.96 4.52 -17.50
CA LEU A 208 -10.44 3.21 -17.06
C LEU A 208 -11.90 2.97 -17.48
N MET A 209 -12.76 3.99 -17.42
CA MET A 209 -14.14 3.90 -17.93
C MET A 209 -14.19 3.58 -19.43
N ARG A 210 -13.29 4.16 -20.23
CA ARG A 210 -13.18 3.84 -21.66
C ARG A 210 -12.60 2.45 -21.95
N LYS A 211 -11.68 1.96 -21.10
CA LYS A 211 -11.05 0.66 -21.28
C LYS A 211 -11.93 -0.50 -20.78
N TYR A 212 -12.62 -0.30 -19.67
CA TYR A 212 -13.39 -1.35 -18.98
C TYR A 212 -14.88 -1.01 -18.90
N HIS A 213 -15.58 -1.17 -20.03
CA HIS A 213 -16.99 -0.77 -20.20
C HIS A 213 -17.98 -1.45 -19.25
N THR A 214 -17.63 -2.65 -18.74
CA THR A 214 -18.46 -3.42 -17.80
C THR A 214 -18.12 -3.18 -16.34
N ALA A 215 -17.06 -2.40 -16.05
CA ALA A 215 -16.63 -2.13 -14.70
C ALA A 215 -17.27 -0.83 -14.18
N GLN A 216 -17.59 -0.81 -12.90
CA GLN A 216 -17.96 0.40 -12.20
C GLN A 216 -16.71 1.15 -11.74
N VAL A 217 -16.46 2.35 -12.26
CA VAL A 217 -15.31 3.18 -11.89
C VAL A 217 -15.76 4.36 -11.04
N LEU A 218 -15.28 4.43 -9.83
CA LEU A 218 -15.61 5.45 -8.83
C LEU A 218 -14.36 6.28 -8.49
N GLN A 219 -14.55 7.57 -8.27
CA GLN A 219 -13.52 8.45 -7.68
C GLN A 219 -14.04 8.98 -6.36
N PHE A 220 -13.20 9.04 -5.35
CA PHE A 220 -13.52 9.57 -4.03
C PHE A 220 -12.30 10.18 -3.36
N THR A 221 -12.53 11.14 -2.47
CA THR A 221 -11.48 11.77 -1.67
C THR A 221 -11.41 11.08 -0.31
N GLY A 222 -10.21 10.65 0.07
CA GLY A 222 -9.91 10.07 1.37
C GLY A 222 -8.97 10.95 2.20
N PRO A 223 -8.61 10.52 3.41
CA PRO A 223 -7.70 11.27 4.28
C PRO A 223 -6.29 11.49 3.69
N THR A 224 -5.89 10.64 2.75
CA THR A 224 -4.54 10.63 2.15
C THR A 224 -4.50 11.20 0.74
N GLY A 225 -5.63 11.63 0.18
CA GLY A 225 -5.75 12.16 -1.18
C GLY A 225 -6.95 11.61 -1.94
N ASP A 226 -6.94 11.79 -3.26
CA ASP A 226 -7.96 11.26 -4.14
C ASP A 226 -7.65 9.82 -4.56
N TRP A 227 -8.70 9.04 -4.76
CA TRP A 227 -8.63 7.62 -5.08
C TRP A 227 -9.53 7.27 -6.26
N VAL A 228 -9.10 6.29 -7.04
CA VAL A 228 -9.93 5.66 -8.07
C VAL A 228 -10.15 4.20 -7.67
N ARG A 229 -11.41 3.79 -7.58
CA ARG A 229 -11.81 2.40 -7.34
C ARG A 229 -12.48 1.83 -8.58
N VAL A 230 -12.05 0.65 -8.99
CA VAL A 230 -12.62 -0.08 -10.13
C VAL A 230 -13.19 -1.39 -9.61
N ARG A 231 -14.50 -1.56 -9.80
CA ARG A 231 -15.22 -2.79 -9.50
C ARG A 231 -15.50 -3.50 -10.82
N PRO A 232 -14.88 -4.65 -11.09
CA PRO A 232 -15.18 -5.42 -12.28
C PRO A 232 -16.61 -5.96 -12.24
N LEU A 233 -17.09 -6.45 -13.38
CA LEU A 233 -18.40 -7.10 -13.46
C LEU A 233 -18.50 -8.23 -12.42
N ASN A 234 -19.58 -8.25 -11.63
CA ASN A 234 -19.85 -9.18 -10.54
C ASN A 234 -18.81 -9.13 -9.37
N ASP A 235 -17.99 -8.08 -9.28
CA ASP A 235 -16.89 -7.97 -8.33
C ASP A 235 -15.95 -9.21 -8.38
N ASP A 236 -15.75 -9.76 -9.56
CA ASP A 236 -15.00 -11.00 -9.81
C ASP A 236 -13.51 -10.85 -9.46
N LYS A 237 -12.94 -11.83 -8.74
CA LYS A 237 -11.56 -11.82 -8.28
C LYS A 237 -10.56 -11.84 -9.42
N SER A 238 -10.71 -12.78 -10.36
CA SER A 238 -9.75 -12.95 -11.45
C SER A 238 -9.69 -11.72 -12.34
N ARG A 239 -10.84 -11.10 -12.62
CA ARG A 239 -10.92 -9.83 -13.35
C ARG A 239 -10.30 -8.67 -12.57
N ALA A 240 -10.46 -8.63 -11.24
CA ALA A 240 -9.83 -7.64 -10.39
C ALA A 240 -8.31 -7.79 -10.38
N GLU A 241 -7.81 -9.02 -10.31
CA GLU A 241 -6.37 -9.33 -10.39
C GLU A 241 -5.77 -8.94 -11.75
N GLU A 242 -6.43 -9.25 -12.85
CA GLU A 242 -6.03 -8.84 -14.21
C GLU A 242 -5.97 -7.31 -14.30
N LEU A 243 -7.01 -6.65 -13.84
CA LEU A 243 -7.11 -5.19 -13.83
C LEU A 243 -6.00 -4.56 -12.99
N ALA A 244 -5.66 -5.15 -11.84
CA ALA A 244 -4.57 -4.70 -11.00
C ALA A 244 -3.20 -4.84 -11.68
N ARG A 245 -2.94 -5.95 -12.38
CA ARG A 245 -1.70 -6.16 -13.15
C ARG A 245 -1.56 -5.18 -14.32
N ASP A 246 -2.65 -4.92 -15.03
CA ASP A 246 -2.68 -4.11 -16.25
C ASP A 246 -2.69 -2.61 -16.00
N THR A 247 -3.03 -2.19 -14.78
CA THR A 247 -3.17 -0.78 -14.44
C THR A 247 -1.87 -0.24 -13.87
N LYS A 248 -1.37 0.84 -14.48
CA LYS A 248 -0.26 1.63 -13.95
C LYS A 248 -0.81 2.95 -13.46
N ALA A 249 -0.54 3.28 -12.22
CA ALA A 249 -0.82 4.60 -11.66
C ALA A 249 0.35 5.55 -11.98
N SER A 250 0.04 6.80 -12.30
CA SER A 250 1.05 7.87 -12.43
C SER A 250 1.56 8.31 -11.06
N GLU A 251 0.75 8.14 -10.04
CA GLU A 251 0.99 8.51 -8.66
C GLU A 251 0.32 7.48 -7.73
N GLY A 252 0.91 7.22 -6.56
CA GLY A 252 0.44 6.20 -5.63
C GLY A 252 0.68 4.78 -6.11
N ALA A 253 -0.16 3.85 -5.66
CA ALA A 253 -0.05 2.43 -5.98
C ALA A 253 -1.40 1.80 -6.35
N VAL A 254 -1.34 0.56 -6.83
CA VAL A 254 -2.51 -0.23 -7.23
C VAL A 254 -2.70 -1.36 -6.21
N PHE A 255 -3.86 -1.43 -5.60
CA PHE A 255 -4.17 -2.39 -4.55
C PHE A 255 -5.35 -3.26 -4.94
N LEU A 256 -5.18 -4.58 -4.85
CA LEU A 256 -6.28 -5.52 -4.87
C LEU A 256 -6.99 -5.49 -3.51
N VAL A 257 -8.32 -5.37 -3.50
CA VAL A 257 -9.12 -5.17 -2.28
C VAL A 257 -10.35 -6.05 -2.32
N ARG A 258 -10.56 -6.80 -1.24
CA ARG A 258 -11.80 -7.53 -1.01
C ARG A 258 -12.85 -6.60 -0.40
N LEU A 259 -14.12 -6.73 -0.79
CA LEU A 259 -15.21 -5.83 -0.37
C LEU A 259 -16.05 -6.39 0.80
N ASP A 260 -16.06 -7.71 1.02
CA ASP A 260 -16.84 -8.44 2.03
C ASP A 260 -16.00 -9.00 3.17
#